data_1c9d6f9edd90184b7658062e558f6426
#
_entry.id   1c9d6f9edd90184b7658062e558f6426
#
_cell.length_a   1.000
_cell.length_b   1.000
_cell.length_c   1.000
_cell.angle_alpha   90.00
_cell.angle_beta   90.00
_cell.angle_gamma   90.00
#
_symmetry.space_group_name_H-M   'P 1'
#
loop_
_entity.id
_entity.type
_entity.pdbx_description
1 polymer ?
#
loop_
_entity_poly.entity_id
_entity_poly.type
_entity_poly.pdbx_seq_one_letter_code
_entity_poly.pdbx_strand_id
1 'polypeptide(L)'
;MVHFVGAGPGAPDLITRRGAALLQTADCIIYAGSLVNPALLGLAKPGCAIYNSAEMTLEQVLDVMRRMEAAGKSTVRLHTGDPCLYGAIREQMDALDADGICYDDTPGVSSFCGAAAALNSEYTLPTVSQTVIITRMEGRTPVPEREKLASLAAHGATMVIFLSI
;
A
#
# COMPACT_ATOMS: atom_id res chain seq x y z
N MET A 1 -2.75 8.90 16.61
CA MET A 1 -2.83 9.21 15.17
C MET A 1 -2.33 8.02 14.35
N VAL A 2 -3.00 7.69 13.25
CA VAL A 2 -2.63 6.58 12.35
C VAL A 2 -2.05 7.15 11.05
N HIS A 3 -0.88 6.62 10.63
CA HIS A 3 -0.23 6.98 9.36
C HIS A 3 -0.28 5.79 8.41
N PHE A 4 -1.02 5.88 7.31
CA PHE A 4 -0.91 4.94 6.21
C PHE A 4 0.35 5.25 5.42
N VAL A 5 1.20 4.27 5.19
CA VAL A 5 2.52 4.50 4.58
C VAL A 5 2.81 3.45 3.51
N GLY A 6 3.22 3.92 2.34
CA GLY A 6 3.71 3.06 1.27
C GLY A 6 5.14 2.60 1.52
N ALA A 7 5.34 1.28 1.56
CA ALA A 7 6.65 0.65 1.75
C ALA A 7 7.55 0.66 0.50
N GLY A 8 6.99 1.06 -0.64
CA GLY A 8 7.69 0.96 -1.91
C GLY A 8 7.63 -0.43 -2.55
N PRO A 9 8.35 -0.66 -3.66
CA PRO A 9 8.21 -1.84 -4.52
C PRO A 9 9.05 -3.05 -4.08
N GLY A 10 9.62 -3.01 -2.88
CA GLY A 10 10.42 -4.11 -2.34
C GLY A 10 11.85 -3.74 -1.97
N ALA A 11 12.54 -2.89 -2.74
CA ALA A 11 13.86 -2.37 -2.38
C ALA A 11 13.73 -1.39 -1.19
N PRO A 12 14.44 -1.60 -0.07
CA PRO A 12 14.26 -0.77 1.14
C PRO A 12 14.62 0.70 0.94
N ASP A 13 15.53 1.01 0.04
CA ASP A 13 15.97 2.36 -0.30
C ASP A 13 14.96 3.13 -1.17
N LEU A 14 13.94 2.46 -1.69
CA LEU A 14 12.84 3.08 -2.43
C LEU A 14 11.66 3.49 -1.56
N ILE A 15 11.76 3.36 -0.25
CA ILE A 15 10.81 4.00 0.66
C ILE A 15 10.96 5.53 0.58
N THR A 16 9.87 6.26 0.67
CA THR A 16 9.95 7.72 0.72
C THR A 16 10.63 8.19 2.01
N ARG A 17 11.32 9.33 1.97
CA ARG A 17 11.95 9.92 3.18
C ARG A 17 10.94 10.14 4.30
N ARG A 18 9.70 10.55 3.98
CA ARG A 18 8.62 10.71 4.95
C ARG A 18 8.23 9.36 5.56
N GLY A 19 8.04 8.34 4.73
CA GLY A 19 7.71 6.99 5.21
C GLY A 19 8.77 6.43 6.14
N ALA A 20 10.06 6.57 5.79
CA ALA A 20 11.17 6.16 6.65
C ALA A 20 11.17 6.91 8.00
N ALA A 21 10.96 8.24 7.99
CA ALA A 21 10.91 9.03 9.21
C ALA A 21 9.73 8.63 10.12
N LEU A 22 8.58 8.31 9.54
CA LEU A 22 7.42 7.81 10.29
C LEU A 22 7.70 6.45 10.93
N LEU A 23 8.36 5.52 10.22
CA LEU A 23 8.77 4.22 10.79
C LEU A 23 9.73 4.40 11.97
N GLN A 24 10.70 5.34 11.87
CA GLN A 24 11.69 5.61 12.92
C GLN A 24 11.08 6.17 14.20
N THR A 25 9.93 6.83 14.11
CA THR A 25 9.28 7.48 15.26
C THR A 25 8.06 6.74 15.78
N ALA A 26 7.55 5.76 15.03
CA ALA A 26 6.34 5.00 15.36
C ALA A 26 6.45 4.27 16.70
N ASP A 27 5.35 4.28 17.46
CA ASP A 27 5.18 3.44 18.64
C ASP A 27 4.66 2.05 18.28
N CYS A 28 3.96 1.96 17.13
CA CYS A 28 3.39 0.74 16.60
C CYS A 28 3.52 0.71 15.09
N ILE A 29 3.89 -0.44 14.52
CA ILE A 29 3.89 -0.69 13.08
C ILE A 29 3.02 -1.93 12.83
N ILE A 30 2.03 -1.78 11.95
CA ILE A 30 1.20 -2.88 11.45
C ILE A 30 1.52 -3.01 9.96
N TYR A 31 2.25 -4.06 9.56
CA TYR A 31 2.69 -4.23 8.17
C TYR A 31 1.89 -5.28 7.41
N ALA A 32 1.81 -5.15 6.09
CA ALA A 32 0.96 -5.96 5.20
C ALA A 32 1.63 -7.28 4.76
N GLY A 33 2.14 -8.04 5.72
CA GLY A 33 2.62 -9.40 5.48
C GLY A 33 3.89 -9.52 4.62
N SER A 34 4.03 -10.66 3.96
CA SER A 34 5.25 -11.06 3.23
C SER A 34 5.62 -10.18 2.02
N LEU A 35 4.71 -9.34 1.57
CA LEU A 35 4.97 -8.41 0.46
C LEU A 35 5.71 -7.14 0.91
N VAL A 36 5.81 -6.88 2.20
CA VAL A 36 6.64 -5.79 2.76
C VAL A 36 8.03 -6.34 3.05
N ASN A 37 9.08 -5.68 2.53
CA ASN A 37 10.46 -6.12 2.81
C ASN A 37 10.75 -5.99 4.32
N PRO A 38 11.13 -7.08 5.01
CA PRO A 38 11.39 -7.07 6.45
C PRO A 38 12.52 -6.12 6.88
N ALA A 39 13.45 -5.77 5.99
CA ALA A 39 14.51 -4.82 6.27
C ALA A 39 13.97 -3.44 6.68
N LEU A 40 12.79 -3.05 6.22
CA LEU A 40 12.14 -1.81 6.62
C LEU A 40 11.73 -1.80 8.09
N LEU A 41 11.43 -2.95 8.67
CA LEU A 41 11.09 -3.06 10.10
C LEU A 41 12.30 -2.77 10.98
N GLY A 42 13.51 -2.90 10.43
CA GLY A 42 14.75 -2.50 11.09
C GLY A 42 14.90 -0.98 11.32
N LEU A 43 14.07 -0.16 10.67
CA LEU A 43 14.01 1.28 10.92
C LEU A 43 13.25 1.62 12.21
N ALA A 44 12.48 0.69 12.76
CA ALA A 44 11.68 0.94 13.95
C ALA A 44 12.54 1.27 15.17
N LYS A 45 12.08 2.23 15.97
CA LYS A 45 12.76 2.55 17.24
C LYS A 45 12.70 1.39 18.23
N PRO A 46 13.63 1.31 19.20
CA PRO A 46 13.55 0.34 20.28
C PRO A 46 12.21 0.44 21.03
N GLY A 47 11.57 -0.72 21.27
CA GLY A 47 10.28 -0.79 21.97
C GLY A 47 9.05 -0.52 21.08
N CYS A 48 9.20 -0.32 19.78
CA CYS A 48 8.10 -0.26 18.85
C CYS A 48 7.38 -1.62 18.79
N ALA A 49 6.05 -1.61 18.93
CA ALA A 49 5.24 -2.82 18.74
C ALA A 49 5.08 -3.12 17.25
N ILE A 50 5.32 -4.38 16.83
CA ILE A 50 5.24 -4.75 15.41
C ILE A 50 4.22 -5.88 15.24
N TYR A 51 3.26 -5.70 14.33
CA TYR A 51 2.21 -6.65 14.02
C TYR A 51 2.20 -7.00 12.53
N ASN A 52 2.02 -8.29 12.23
CA ASN A 52 1.83 -8.79 10.87
C ASN A 52 0.33 -8.91 10.57
N SER A 53 -0.22 -8.03 9.74
CA SER A 53 -1.65 -8.06 9.43
C SER A 53 -2.08 -9.24 8.53
N ALA A 54 -1.17 -9.99 7.95
CA ALA A 54 -1.50 -11.23 7.25
C ALA A 54 -2.08 -12.31 8.20
N GLU A 55 -1.82 -12.18 9.49
CA GLU A 55 -2.27 -13.09 10.56
C GLU A 55 -3.44 -12.50 11.36
N MET A 56 -4.00 -11.37 10.90
CA MET A 56 -5.01 -10.60 11.62
C MET A 56 -6.26 -10.40 10.78
N THR A 57 -7.40 -10.32 11.44
CA THR A 57 -8.64 -9.81 10.83
C THR A 57 -8.63 -8.28 10.80
N LEU A 58 -9.53 -7.67 9.99
CA LEU A 58 -9.71 -6.23 9.96
C LEU A 58 -9.99 -5.66 11.36
N GLU A 59 -10.90 -6.29 12.11
CA GLU A 59 -11.25 -5.86 13.47
C GLU A 59 -10.04 -5.90 14.41
N GLN A 60 -9.20 -6.92 14.33
CA GLN A 60 -7.99 -6.99 15.14
C GLN A 60 -6.99 -5.87 14.79
N VAL A 61 -6.87 -5.51 13.50
CA VAL A 61 -6.04 -4.37 13.07
C VAL A 61 -6.57 -3.07 13.65
N LEU A 62 -7.88 -2.84 13.53
CA LEU A 62 -8.56 -1.66 14.07
C LEU A 62 -8.45 -1.57 15.59
N ASP A 63 -8.59 -2.69 16.29
CA ASP A 63 -8.43 -2.75 17.75
C ASP A 63 -7.01 -2.36 18.21
N VAL A 64 -5.97 -2.74 17.45
CA VAL A 64 -4.61 -2.27 17.72
C VAL A 64 -4.52 -0.75 17.55
N MET A 65 -5.06 -0.20 16.46
CA MET A 65 -5.07 1.24 16.20
C MET A 65 -5.79 2.01 17.31
N ARG A 66 -7.00 1.56 17.72
CA ARG A 66 -7.80 2.14 18.81
C ARG A 66 -7.03 2.15 20.13
N ARG A 67 -6.40 1.04 20.49
CA ARG A 67 -5.61 0.91 21.74
C ARG A 67 -4.39 1.84 21.74
N MET A 68 -3.72 1.97 20.60
CA MET A 68 -2.59 2.87 20.48
C MET A 68 -3.03 4.33 20.58
N GLU A 69 -4.10 4.71 19.90
CA GLU A 69 -4.66 6.06 19.99
C GLU A 69 -5.09 6.42 21.42
N ALA A 70 -5.81 5.51 22.10
CA ALA A 70 -6.21 5.71 23.50
C ALA A 70 -5.01 5.86 24.45
N ALA A 71 -3.86 5.29 24.10
CA ALA A 71 -2.60 5.44 24.85
C ALA A 71 -1.79 6.68 24.44
N GLY A 72 -2.30 7.53 23.54
CA GLY A 72 -1.58 8.69 23.01
C GLY A 72 -0.36 8.33 22.15
N LYS A 73 -0.36 7.14 21.55
CA LYS A 73 0.73 6.58 20.74
C LYS A 73 0.43 6.65 19.25
N SER A 74 1.48 6.77 18.44
CA SER A 74 1.38 6.77 16.98
C SER A 74 1.41 5.35 16.39
N THR A 75 0.62 5.13 15.35
CA THR A 75 0.60 3.86 14.60
C THR A 75 0.96 4.11 13.14
N VAL A 76 1.90 3.36 12.60
CA VAL A 76 2.13 3.26 11.15
C VAL A 76 1.47 2.01 10.61
N ARG A 77 0.56 2.18 9.63
CA ARG A 77 0.00 1.12 8.83
C ARG A 77 0.78 1.01 7.52
N LEU A 78 1.73 0.07 7.46
CA LEU A 78 2.68 -0.07 6.37
C LEU A 78 2.14 -1.02 5.30
N HIS A 79 1.91 -0.47 4.09
CA HIS A 79 1.40 -1.18 2.92
C HIS A 79 2.49 -1.37 1.87
N THR A 80 2.37 -2.42 1.06
CA THR A 80 3.23 -2.61 -0.12
C THR A 80 3.00 -1.55 -1.18
N GLY A 81 4.04 -1.17 -1.91
CA GLY A 81 3.94 -0.19 -2.98
C GLY A 81 3.40 1.14 -2.49
N ASP A 82 2.25 1.51 -3.01
CA ASP A 82 1.46 2.70 -2.64
C ASP A 82 0.10 2.27 -2.06
N PRO A 83 -0.34 2.79 -0.91
CA PRO A 83 -1.61 2.42 -0.29
C PRO A 83 -2.84 2.70 -1.16
N CYS A 84 -2.79 3.71 -2.04
CA CYS A 84 -3.92 4.09 -2.89
C CYS A 84 -4.23 3.08 -4.00
N LEU A 85 -3.30 2.16 -4.31
CA LEU A 85 -3.48 1.13 -5.34
C LEU A 85 -3.68 -0.25 -4.70
N TYR A 86 -4.93 -0.68 -4.63
CA TYR A 86 -5.35 -1.99 -4.08
C TYR A 86 -4.90 -2.24 -2.63
N GLY A 87 -4.66 -1.17 -1.87
CA GLY A 87 -4.21 -1.26 -0.47
C GLY A 87 -5.31 -1.62 0.53
N ALA A 88 -6.59 -1.67 0.12
CA ALA A 88 -7.75 -1.90 1.00
C ALA A 88 -7.74 -0.99 2.25
N ILE A 89 -7.39 0.29 2.05
CA ILE A 89 -7.30 1.26 3.13
C ILE A 89 -8.63 1.96 3.42
N ARG A 90 -9.56 1.99 2.44
CA ARG A 90 -10.82 2.73 2.58
C ARG A 90 -11.66 2.24 3.76
N GLU A 91 -11.79 0.92 3.91
CA GLU A 91 -12.54 0.31 5.02
C GLU A 91 -11.93 0.67 6.39
N GLN A 92 -10.60 0.74 6.46
CA GLN A 92 -9.90 1.15 7.68
C GLN A 92 -10.13 2.63 7.96
N MET A 93 -10.04 3.49 6.95
CA MET A 93 -10.30 4.94 7.07
C MET A 93 -11.74 5.21 7.52
N ASP A 94 -12.73 4.52 6.92
CA ASP A 94 -14.14 4.67 7.31
C ASP A 94 -14.38 4.31 8.79
N ALA A 95 -13.71 3.26 9.27
CA ALA A 95 -13.79 2.88 10.69
C ALA A 95 -13.10 3.91 11.60
N LEU A 96 -11.94 4.44 11.19
CA LEU A 96 -11.24 5.49 11.95
C LEU A 96 -12.04 6.79 11.99
N ASP A 97 -12.70 7.16 10.87
CA ASP A 97 -13.61 8.31 10.81
C ASP A 97 -14.77 8.15 11.80
N ALA A 98 -15.38 6.96 11.87
CA ALA A 98 -16.47 6.65 12.81
C ALA A 98 -15.99 6.71 14.27
N ASP A 99 -14.75 6.36 14.54
CA ASP A 99 -14.13 6.42 15.87
C ASP A 99 -13.57 7.81 16.22
N GLY A 100 -13.57 8.78 15.30
CA GLY A 100 -12.97 10.10 15.47
C GLY A 100 -11.44 10.09 15.59
N ILE A 101 -10.79 9.07 15.04
CA ILE A 101 -9.34 8.91 15.07
C ILE A 101 -8.72 9.57 13.83
N CYS A 102 -7.80 10.51 14.05
CA CYS A 102 -7.11 11.19 12.96
C CYS A 102 -6.12 10.26 12.26
N TYR A 103 -6.06 10.38 10.95
CA TYR A 103 -5.10 9.66 10.11
C TYR A 103 -4.60 10.54 8.96
N ASP A 104 -3.50 10.13 8.36
CA ASP A 104 -2.97 10.66 7.10
C ASP A 104 -2.45 9.53 6.20
N ASP A 105 -2.15 9.88 4.94
CA ASP A 105 -1.57 8.95 3.97
C ASP A 105 -0.24 9.51 3.44
N THR A 106 0.76 8.64 3.38
CA THR A 106 2.07 8.91 2.79
C THR A 106 2.27 7.98 1.61
N PRO A 107 2.28 8.52 0.37
CA PRO A 107 2.42 7.71 -0.82
C PRO A 107 3.74 6.93 -0.84
N GLY A 108 3.73 5.82 -1.56
CA GLY A 108 4.91 5.01 -1.83
C GLY A 108 5.19 4.88 -3.32
N VAL A 109 6.37 4.35 -3.66
CA VAL A 109 6.66 3.95 -5.04
C VAL A 109 5.92 2.66 -5.34
N SER A 110 4.96 2.71 -6.26
CA SER A 110 4.19 1.53 -6.64
C SER A 110 5.04 0.48 -7.35
N SER A 111 4.65 -0.78 -7.24
CA SER A 111 5.37 -1.91 -7.84
C SER A 111 5.54 -1.79 -9.36
N PHE A 112 4.58 -1.21 -10.09
CA PHE A 112 4.74 -1.02 -11.53
C PHE A 112 5.83 0.00 -11.87
N CYS A 113 6.03 1.04 -11.06
CA CYS A 113 7.16 1.96 -11.22
C CYS A 113 8.48 1.26 -10.94
N GLY A 114 8.53 0.42 -9.89
CA GLY A 114 9.70 -0.41 -9.60
C GLY A 114 10.03 -1.41 -10.70
N ALA A 115 9.01 -2.02 -11.31
CA ALA A 115 9.18 -2.93 -12.44
C ALA A 115 9.74 -2.20 -13.68
N ALA A 116 9.21 -1.03 -14.02
CA ALA A 116 9.73 -0.21 -15.12
C ALA A 116 11.21 0.14 -14.91
N ALA A 117 11.57 0.56 -13.70
CA ALA A 117 12.95 0.88 -13.36
C ALA A 117 13.88 -0.35 -13.49
N ALA A 118 13.45 -1.51 -13.00
CA ALA A 118 14.24 -2.75 -13.10
C ALA A 118 14.42 -3.23 -14.55
N LEU A 119 13.46 -2.92 -15.43
CA LEU A 119 13.51 -3.26 -16.86
C LEU A 119 14.14 -2.15 -17.72
N ASN A 120 14.52 -1.01 -17.14
CA ASN A 120 14.93 0.19 -17.88
C ASN A 120 13.94 0.57 -18.98
N SER A 121 12.62 0.52 -18.66
CA SER A 121 11.54 0.68 -19.61
C SER A 121 10.67 1.89 -19.25
N GLU A 122 10.10 2.52 -20.27
CA GLU A 122 9.10 3.56 -20.15
C GLU A 122 7.76 3.03 -20.68
N TYR A 123 6.69 3.30 -19.96
CA TYR A 123 5.35 2.85 -20.34
C TYR A 123 4.67 3.71 -21.40
N THR A 124 5.12 4.96 -21.54
CA THR A 124 4.51 5.95 -22.42
C THR A 124 5.45 6.29 -23.59
N LEU A 125 5.34 5.53 -24.67
CA LEU A 125 6.19 5.69 -25.85
C LEU A 125 5.45 6.44 -26.97
N PRO A 126 6.02 7.53 -27.54
CA PRO A 126 5.45 8.19 -28.72
C PRO A 126 5.17 7.17 -29.83
N THR A 127 4.05 7.31 -30.51
CA THR A 127 3.59 6.47 -31.62
C THR A 127 3.26 5.02 -31.27
N VAL A 128 3.55 4.58 -30.04
CA VAL A 128 3.23 3.21 -29.57
C VAL A 128 2.06 3.26 -28.60
N SER A 129 2.22 3.85 -27.43
CA SER A 129 1.17 4.05 -26.43
C SER A 129 1.48 5.25 -25.56
N GLN A 130 0.53 6.15 -25.41
CA GLN A 130 0.64 7.34 -24.53
C GLN A 130 -0.24 7.19 -23.29
N THR A 131 -0.96 6.09 -23.17
CA THR A 131 -1.92 5.80 -22.09
C THR A 131 -1.47 4.59 -21.32
N VAL A 132 -1.60 4.65 -19.98
CA VAL A 132 -1.38 3.53 -19.10
C VAL A 132 -2.67 3.22 -18.38
N ILE A 133 -3.19 2.00 -18.55
CA ILE A 133 -4.37 1.49 -17.84
C ILE A 133 -3.88 0.64 -16.68
N ILE A 134 -4.16 1.07 -15.45
CA ILE A 134 -3.88 0.32 -14.25
C ILE A 134 -5.16 -0.43 -13.84
N THR A 135 -5.08 -1.75 -13.79
CA THR A 135 -6.22 -2.61 -13.49
C THR A 135 -5.80 -3.87 -12.73
N ARG A 136 -6.75 -4.73 -12.43
CA ARG A 136 -6.52 -6.04 -11.84
C ARG A 136 -7.33 -7.12 -12.56
N MET A 137 -6.93 -8.36 -12.42
CA MET A 137 -7.79 -9.48 -12.80
C MET A 137 -9.02 -9.59 -11.89
N GLU A 138 -10.11 -10.06 -12.45
CA GLU A 138 -11.24 -10.55 -11.66
C GLU A 138 -10.81 -11.76 -10.82
N GLY A 139 -11.11 -11.71 -9.54
CA GLY A 139 -10.82 -12.77 -8.59
C GLY A 139 -12.05 -13.03 -7.71
N ARG A 140 -11.85 -13.12 -6.40
CA ARG A 140 -12.96 -13.25 -5.44
C ARG A 140 -13.92 -12.05 -5.48
N THR A 141 -13.38 -10.87 -5.80
CA THR A 141 -14.18 -9.65 -6.00
C THR A 141 -14.35 -9.44 -7.49
N PRO A 142 -15.61 -9.34 -7.99
CA PRO A 142 -15.87 -9.12 -9.42
C PRO A 142 -15.37 -7.73 -9.85
N VAL A 143 -15.19 -7.57 -11.16
CA VAL A 143 -14.95 -6.28 -11.82
C VAL A 143 -16.16 -5.91 -12.67
N PRO A 144 -16.47 -4.61 -12.85
CA PRO A 144 -17.53 -4.18 -13.77
C PRO A 144 -17.29 -4.70 -15.18
N GLU A 145 -18.33 -5.01 -15.94
CA GLU A 145 -18.24 -5.60 -17.27
C GLU A 145 -17.32 -4.82 -18.23
N ARG A 146 -17.42 -3.48 -18.18
CA ARG A 146 -16.58 -2.59 -19.00
C ARG A 146 -15.11 -2.51 -18.53
N GLU A 147 -14.79 -3.03 -17.36
CA GLU A 147 -13.42 -3.07 -16.78
C GLU A 147 -12.78 -4.46 -16.92
N LYS A 148 -13.45 -5.40 -17.58
CA LYS A 148 -12.85 -6.70 -17.93
C LYS A 148 -11.63 -6.50 -18.82
N LEU A 149 -10.60 -7.33 -18.64
CA LEU A 149 -9.33 -7.20 -19.36
C LEU A 149 -9.51 -7.14 -20.87
N ALA A 150 -10.45 -7.93 -21.45
CA ALA A 150 -10.73 -7.90 -22.87
C ALA A 150 -11.26 -6.53 -23.34
N SER A 151 -12.13 -5.89 -22.55
CA SER A 151 -12.67 -4.56 -22.85
C SER A 151 -11.59 -3.50 -22.77
N LEU A 152 -10.75 -3.55 -21.75
CA LEU A 152 -9.63 -2.61 -21.57
C LEU A 152 -8.55 -2.79 -22.64
N ALA A 153 -8.24 -4.03 -23.03
CA ALA A 153 -7.26 -4.35 -24.07
C ALA A 153 -7.65 -3.79 -25.44
N ALA A 154 -8.95 -3.63 -25.71
CA ALA A 154 -9.45 -3.04 -26.96
C ALA A 154 -8.98 -1.59 -27.18
N HIS A 155 -8.55 -0.88 -26.12
CA HIS A 155 -7.98 0.47 -26.22
C HIS A 155 -6.56 0.47 -26.83
N GLY A 156 -5.85 -0.66 -26.91
CA GLY A 156 -4.47 -0.74 -27.40
C GLY A 156 -3.46 0.02 -26.55
N ALA A 157 -3.81 0.32 -25.30
CA ALA A 157 -2.96 1.05 -24.36
C ALA A 157 -1.98 0.10 -23.62
N THR A 158 -0.92 0.66 -23.05
CA THR A 158 -0.10 -0.09 -22.09
C THR A 158 -0.94 -0.49 -20.88
N MET A 159 -0.87 -1.74 -20.47
CA MET A 159 -1.65 -2.24 -19.33
C MET A 159 -0.75 -2.71 -18.21
N VAL A 160 -1.06 -2.26 -16.99
CA VAL A 160 -0.49 -2.75 -15.73
C VAL A 160 -1.56 -3.56 -15.01
N ILE A 161 -1.34 -4.86 -14.89
CA ILE A 161 -2.34 -5.79 -14.33
C ILE A 161 -1.84 -6.27 -12.96
N PHE A 162 -2.51 -5.78 -11.90
CA PHE A 162 -2.25 -6.19 -10.53
C PHE A 162 -2.99 -7.48 -10.15
N LEU A 163 -2.51 -8.17 -9.11
CA LEU A 163 -3.17 -9.34 -8.52
C LEU A 163 -3.51 -10.42 -9.57
N SER A 164 -2.57 -10.67 -10.49
CA SER A 164 -2.77 -11.55 -11.64
C SER A 164 -2.09 -12.93 -11.52
N ILE A 165 -1.59 -13.27 -10.33
CA ILE A 165 -0.92 -14.54 -10.03
C ILE A 165 -1.70 -15.37 -9.02
#